data_b498f9ae7032e9b82510007ffb04e4a8
#
_entry.id   b498f9ae7032e9b82510007ffb04e4a8
#
_cell.length_a   1.000
_cell.length_b   1.000
_cell.length_c   1.000
_cell.angle_alpha   90.00
_cell.angle_beta   90.00
_cell.angle_gamma   90.00
#
_symmetry.space_group_name_H-M   'P 1'
#
loop_
_entity.id
_entity.type
_entity.pdbx_description
1 polymer ?
#
loop_
_entity_poly.entity_id
_entity_poly.type
_entity_poly.pdbx_seq_one_letter_code
_entity_poly.pdbx_strand_id
1 'polypeptide(L)'
;MKILGKYRGNDVELCETTNASVSDRTVKALMEEHIPFTKNYKRIPFFRREDYEGAEAFWVIKVNARRYSQARRTLDRLDRSYRERLVMSNF
;
A
#
# COMPACT_ATOMS: atom_id res chain seq x y z
N MET A 1 20.92 18.11 -10.23
CA MET A 1 20.38 17.76 -10.55
C MET A 1 19.21 17.65 -10.20
N LYS A 2 18.33 17.98 -10.50
CA LYS A 2 17.18 17.92 -10.36
C LYS A 2 16.62 16.70 -10.11
N ILE A 3 17.10 15.85 -10.40
CA ILE A 3 16.56 14.63 -10.20
C ILE A 3 16.44 14.32 -8.79
N LEU A 4 16.97 15.08 -7.92
CA LEU A 4 16.90 14.82 -6.53
C LEU A 4 15.52 14.62 -6.02
N GLY A 5 14.58 15.30 -6.56
CA GLY A 5 13.22 15.19 -6.10
C GLY A 5 12.69 13.79 -6.18
N LYS A 6 13.22 13.02 -7.09
CA LYS A 6 12.72 11.68 -7.27
C LYS A 6 13.09 10.74 -6.17
N TYR A 7 14.08 11.08 -5.38
CA TYR A 7 14.53 10.16 -4.36
C TYR A 7 13.93 10.40 -3.01
N ARG A 8 13.15 11.44 -2.89
CA ARG A 8 12.61 11.75 -1.61
C ARG A 8 11.32 11.10 -1.33
N GLY A 9 10.65 10.67 -2.28
CA GLY A 9 9.31 10.22 -2.08
C GLY A 9 9.17 8.75 -1.86
N ASN A 10 7.96 8.37 -1.53
CA ASN A 10 7.58 6.99 -1.47
C ASN A 10 6.96 6.72 -2.83
N ASP A 11 7.79 6.29 -3.75
CA ASP A 11 7.44 6.26 -5.16
C ASP A 11 7.14 4.87 -5.72
N VAL A 12 7.24 3.85 -4.91
CA VAL A 12 6.98 2.50 -5.37
C VAL A 12 5.77 1.94 -4.68
N GLU A 13 4.82 1.44 -5.45
CA GLU A 13 3.62 0.86 -4.89
C GLU A 13 3.94 -0.43 -4.18
N LEU A 14 3.55 -0.54 -2.92
CA LEU A 14 3.77 -1.73 -2.13
C LEU A 14 2.55 -2.64 -2.20
N CYS A 15 1.39 -2.07 -1.99
CA CYS A 15 0.15 -2.86 -1.98
C CYS A 15 -1.05 -1.95 -2.07
N GLU A 16 -2.21 -2.56 -2.29
CA GLU A 16 -3.45 -1.81 -2.23
C GLU A 16 -4.53 -2.69 -1.60
N THR A 17 -5.56 -2.07 -1.09
CA THR A 17 -6.67 -2.79 -0.49
C THR A 17 -7.93 -1.93 -0.52
N THR A 18 -9.08 -2.58 -0.64
CA THR A 18 -10.35 -1.88 -0.55
C THR A 18 -10.89 -1.89 0.87
N ASN A 19 -10.19 -2.51 1.80
CA ASN A 19 -10.63 -2.64 3.18
C ASN A 19 -9.92 -1.66 4.09
N ALA A 20 -10.68 -0.76 4.72
CA ALA A 20 -10.10 0.28 5.56
C ALA A 20 -9.32 -0.29 6.76
N SER A 21 -9.86 -1.31 7.39
CA SER A 21 -9.18 -1.91 8.54
C SER A 21 -7.85 -2.52 8.15
N VAL A 22 -7.82 -3.17 7.00
CA VAL A 22 -6.58 -3.78 6.51
C VAL A 22 -5.57 -2.70 6.20
N SER A 23 -6.02 -1.60 5.60
CA SER A 23 -5.16 -0.47 5.30
C SER A 23 -4.54 0.08 6.59
N ASP A 24 -5.37 0.26 7.62
CA ASP A 24 -4.90 0.81 8.89
C ASP A 24 -3.91 -0.14 9.56
N ARG A 25 -4.18 -1.43 9.52
CA ARG A 25 -3.27 -2.40 10.14
C ARG A 25 -1.94 -2.46 9.41
N THR A 26 -1.98 -2.35 8.08
CA THR A 26 -0.77 -2.35 7.27
C THR A 26 0.10 -1.14 7.59
N VAL A 27 -0.53 0.02 7.64
CA VAL A 27 0.18 1.25 7.96
C VAL A 27 0.81 1.17 9.34
N LYS A 28 0.08 0.61 10.29
CA LYS A 28 0.59 0.48 11.64
C LYS A 28 1.82 -0.40 11.69
N ALA A 29 1.80 -1.49 10.93
CA ALA A 29 2.96 -2.39 10.88
C ALA A 29 4.18 -1.68 10.30
N LEU A 30 3.97 -0.88 9.26
CA LEU A 30 5.07 -0.13 8.65
C LEU A 30 5.62 0.89 9.63
N MET A 31 4.74 1.55 10.39
CA MET A 31 5.17 2.52 11.38
C MET A 31 5.99 1.87 12.48
N GLU A 32 5.60 0.69 12.91
CA GLU A 32 6.32 -0.02 13.95
C GLU A 32 7.72 -0.39 13.52
N GLU A 33 7.92 -0.57 12.22
CA GLU A 33 9.24 -0.90 11.69
C GLU A 33 9.97 0.33 11.20
N HIS A 34 9.41 1.51 11.45
CA HIS A 34 10.02 2.77 11.05
C HIS A 34 10.24 2.87 9.56
N ILE A 35 9.31 2.33 8.78
CA ILE A 35 9.38 2.41 7.32
C ILE A 35 8.48 3.54 6.85
N PRO A 36 9.04 4.58 6.22
CA PRO A 36 8.22 5.67 5.70
C PRO A 36 7.29 5.17 4.60
N PHE A 37 6.09 5.70 4.56
CA PHE A 37 5.12 5.29 3.56
C PHE A 37 4.21 6.47 3.19
N THR A 38 3.51 6.31 2.08
CA THR A 38 2.48 7.25 1.66
C THR A 38 1.22 6.43 1.44
N LYS A 39 0.11 6.91 1.96
CA LYS A 39 -1.16 6.21 1.81
C LYS A 39 -2.10 7.11 1.02
N ASN A 40 -2.49 6.66 -0.15
CA ASN A 40 -3.36 7.42 -1.04
C ASN A 40 -4.73 6.77 -1.15
N TYR A 41 -5.75 7.61 -1.03
CA TYR A 41 -7.13 7.16 -1.16
C TYR A 41 -7.54 7.40 -2.61
N LYS A 42 -8.10 6.40 -3.26
CA LYS A 42 -8.56 6.54 -4.64
C LYS A 42 -9.99 6.06 -4.77
N ARG A 43 -10.83 6.91 -5.36
CA ARG A 43 -12.19 6.54 -5.60
C ARG A 43 -12.27 5.70 -6.86
N ILE A 44 -13.14 4.71 -6.83
CA ILE A 44 -13.36 3.85 -7.98
C ILE A 44 -14.55 4.41 -8.74
N PRO A 45 -14.37 4.71 -10.04
CA PRO A 45 -15.49 5.21 -10.83
C PRO A 45 -16.66 4.25 -10.75
N PHE A 46 -17.85 4.81 -10.71
CA PHE A 46 -19.07 4.05 -10.61
C PHE A 46 -19.14 2.89 -11.61
N PHE A 47 -18.75 3.12 -12.85
CA PHE A 47 -18.86 2.07 -13.87
C PHE A 47 -17.76 1.00 -13.78
N ARG A 48 -16.82 1.14 -12.87
CA ARG A 48 -15.77 0.14 -12.69
C ARG A 48 -15.85 -0.59 -11.36
N ARG A 49 -16.89 -0.32 -10.58
CA ARG A 49 -16.97 -0.91 -9.26
C ARG A 49 -17.14 -2.42 -9.29
N GLU A 50 -17.66 -2.96 -10.38
CA GLU A 50 -17.77 -4.39 -10.51
C GLU A 50 -16.42 -5.08 -10.48
N ASP A 51 -15.41 -4.44 -11.04
CA ASP A 51 -14.07 -5.00 -11.07
C ASP A 51 -13.48 -5.09 -9.67
N TYR A 52 -14.08 -4.38 -8.72
CA TYR A 52 -13.60 -4.32 -7.34
C TYR A 52 -14.65 -4.87 -6.38
N GLU A 53 -15.51 -5.73 -6.90
CA GLU A 53 -16.55 -6.36 -6.08
C GLU A 53 -17.45 -5.35 -5.38
N GLY A 54 -17.74 -4.26 -6.06
CA GLY A 54 -18.67 -3.27 -5.54
C GLY A 54 -18.05 -2.22 -4.62
N ALA A 55 -16.76 -2.29 -4.38
CA ALA A 55 -16.12 -1.32 -3.52
C ALA A 55 -16.14 0.07 -4.15
N GLU A 56 -16.26 1.10 -3.32
CA GLU A 56 -16.31 2.47 -3.79
C GLU A 56 -14.95 3.13 -3.87
N ALA A 57 -13.97 2.58 -3.17
CA ALA A 57 -12.65 3.18 -3.11
C ALA A 57 -11.63 2.15 -2.69
N PHE A 58 -10.37 2.49 -2.87
CA PHE A 58 -9.31 1.64 -2.37
C PHE A 58 -8.15 2.53 -1.94
N TRP A 59 -7.27 1.97 -1.14
CA TRP A 59 -6.09 2.66 -0.66
C TRP A 59 -4.85 2.05 -1.29
N VAL A 60 -3.93 2.91 -1.74
CA VAL A 60 -2.66 2.50 -2.30
C VAL A 60 -1.58 2.93 -1.34
N ILE A 61 -0.74 2.01 -0.93
CA ILE A 61 0.34 2.31 0.00
C ILE A 61 1.66 2.20 -0.76
N LYS A 62 2.43 3.28 -0.73
CA LYS A 62 3.70 3.35 -1.43
C LYS A 62 4.84 3.50 -0.43
N VAL A 63 6.00 3.00 -0.81
CA VAL A 63 7.19 3.12 0.01
C VAL A 63 8.35 3.51 -0.89
N ASN A 64 9.47 3.86 -0.28
CA ASN A 64 10.68 4.17 -1.02
C ASN A 64 11.23 2.87 -1.62
N ALA A 65 11.71 2.94 -2.85
CA ALA A 65 12.23 1.75 -3.51
C ALA A 65 13.30 1.04 -2.69
N ARG A 66 14.12 1.78 -2.00
CA ARG A 66 15.18 1.18 -1.18
C ARG A 66 14.65 0.38 -0.01
N ARG A 67 13.45 0.69 0.43
CA ARG A 67 12.86 0.02 1.58
C ARG A 67 11.84 -1.04 1.15
N TYR A 68 11.71 -1.27 -0.14
CA TYR A 68 10.68 -2.17 -0.63
C TYR A 68 10.80 -3.58 -0.06
N SER A 69 11.99 -4.16 -0.09
CA SER A 69 12.17 -5.51 0.42
C SER A 69 11.86 -5.62 1.91
N GLN A 70 12.27 -4.61 2.66
CA GLN A 70 12.00 -4.59 4.09
C GLN A 70 10.49 -4.47 4.34
N ALA A 71 9.83 -3.62 3.56
CA ALA A 71 8.39 -3.43 3.68
C ALA A 71 7.65 -4.73 3.35
N ARG A 72 8.07 -5.43 2.30
CA ARG A 72 7.45 -6.70 1.94
C ARG A 72 7.57 -7.70 3.08
N ARG A 73 8.74 -7.78 3.68
CA ARG A 73 8.92 -8.71 4.80
C ARG A 73 8.05 -8.34 5.99
N THR A 74 7.86 -7.05 6.22
CA THR A 74 6.99 -6.61 7.28
C THR A 74 5.56 -7.07 7.04
N LEU A 75 5.08 -6.93 5.81
CA LEU A 75 3.72 -7.36 5.48
C LEU A 75 3.57 -8.87 5.53
N ASP A 76 4.63 -9.61 5.24
CA ASP A 76 4.58 -11.07 5.30
C ASP A 76 4.34 -11.57 6.72
N ARG A 77 4.58 -10.73 7.73
CA ARG A 77 4.34 -11.12 9.12
C ARG A 77 2.95 -10.77 9.62
N LEU A 78 2.16 -10.10 8.79
CA LEU A 78 0.79 -9.82 9.19
C LEU A 78 -0.02 -11.10 9.24
N ASP A 79 -1.07 -11.09 10.05
CA ASP A 79 -1.99 -12.20 10.09
C ASP A 79 -2.52 -12.49 8.70
N ARG A 80 -2.75 -13.77 8.45
CA ARG A 80 -3.25 -14.20 7.17
C ARG A 80 -4.54 -13.48 6.78
N SER A 81 -5.40 -13.22 7.76
CA SER A 81 -6.67 -12.56 7.48
C SER A 81 -6.47 -11.18 6.87
N TYR A 82 -5.37 -10.50 7.23
CA TYR A 82 -5.08 -9.20 6.63
C TYR A 82 -4.39 -9.37 5.30
N ARG A 83 -3.43 -10.31 5.21
CA ARG A 83 -2.69 -10.50 3.97
C ARG A 83 -3.58 -10.90 2.81
N GLU A 84 -4.61 -11.66 3.09
CA GLU A 84 -5.52 -12.11 2.04
C GLU A 84 -6.28 -10.97 1.39
N ARG A 85 -6.36 -9.84 2.07
CA ARG A 85 -7.09 -8.69 1.56
C ARG A 85 -6.17 -7.60 1.00
N LEU A 86 -4.91 -7.91 0.89
CA LEU A 86 -3.94 -7.02 0.28
C LEU A 86 -3.60 -7.51 -1.11
N VAL A 87 -3.57 -6.59 -2.06
CA VAL A 87 -3.09 -6.91 -3.40
C VAL A 87 -1.67 -6.37 -3.46
N MET A 88 -0.70 -7.28 -3.52
CA MET A 88 0.70 -6.88 -3.50
C MET A 88 1.16 -6.48 -4.89
N SER A 89 2.02 -5.49 -4.95
CA SER A 89 2.56 -5.06 -6.22
C SER A 89 3.67 -6.00 -6.66
N ASN A 90 4.01 -5.90 -7.94
CA ASN A 90 5.09 -6.71 -8.51
C ASN A 90 6.31 -5.87 -8.79
N PHE A 91 6.70 -5.10 -7.87
CA PHE A 91 7.85 -4.22 -8.07
C PHE A 91 9.13 -4.99 -8.34
#